data_2a2f7ce024b7a4a045c0f9dd66cb2439
#
_entry.id   2a2f7ce024b7a4a045c0f9dd66cb2439
#
_cell.length_a   1.000
_cell.length_b   1.000
_cell.length_c   1.000
_cell.angle_alpha   90.00
_cell.angle_beta   90.00
_cell.angle_gamma   90.00
#
_symmetry.space_group_name_H-M   'P 1'
#
loop_
_entity.id
_entity.type
_entity.pdbx_description
1 polymer ?
#
loop_
_entity_poly.entity_id
_entity_poly.type
_entity_poly.pdbx_seq_one_letter_code
_entity_poly.pdbx_strand_id
1 'polypeptide(L)'
;MSLPKTLAEDVARNLVMVARLIDEDPEQAYAYSRIALRLASRVAAVREAAGFAAYATQKYAEALAEFRASRRMTGSVELWPVMADCERGLGRPERAMAMAGEPEVQKLDKAGQVEMRLVAAGARRDMGQIDAAIVTLQSPELASNAVHSWTPRLRYAYADALLEAGREDEAREWFGKALEADKDGATDASDRLAQLDGVEFVDALGEDDEPAGAPAEVGEQDDADDTDAEHLDEDDDEDDEDDDEGDEDDDARGDDVDGSTKA
;
A
#
# COMPACT_ATOMS: atom_id res chain seq x y z
N MET A 1 21.00 20.39 -3.28
CA MET A 1 20.43 21.72 -2.97
C MET A 1 20.01 21.65 -1.50
N SER A 2 20.57 22.50 -0.59
CA SER A 2 20.20 22.49 0.82
C SER A 2 19.04 23.46 1.07
N LEU A 3 18.08 23.05 1.90
CA LEU A 3 16.97 23.91 2.31
C LEU A 3 17.45 24.97 3.31
N PRO A 4 16.85 26.18 3.33
CA PRO A 4 17.02 27.11 4.46
C PRO A 4 16.67 26.43 5.78
N LYS A 5 17.40 26.78 6.87
CA LYS A 5 17.30 26.08 8.15
C LYS A 5 15.86 25.98 8.69
N THR A 6 15.13 27.09 8.70
CA THR A 6 13.73 27.12 9.17
C THR A 6 12.82 26.20 8.34
N LEU A 7 12.97 26.25 7.02
CA LEU A 7 12.19 25.37 6.12
C LEU A 7 12.57 23.90 6.31
N ALA A 8 13.85 23.59 6.53
CA ALA A 8 14.31 22.24 6.81
C ALA A 8 13.72 21.70 8.13
N GLU A 9 13.63 22.54 9.15
CA GLU A 9 13.02 22.19 10.44
C GLU A 9 11.51 21.92 10.28
N ASP A 10 10.79 22.72 9.50
CA ASP A 10 9.36 22.52 9.25
C ASP A 10 9.10 21.24 8.45
N VAL A 11 9.90 20.98 7.43
CA VAL A 11 9.84 19.73 6.67
C VAL A 11 10.11 18.52 7.56
N ALA A 12 11.17 18.59 8.39
CA ALA A 12 11.53 17.50 9.30
C ALA A 12 10.41 17.19 10.30
N ARG A 13 9.75 18.21 10.87
CA ARG A 13 8.61 18.00 11.78
C ARG A 13 7.48 17.25 11.10
N ASN A 14 7.12 17.64 9.89
CA ASN A 14 6.06 16.96 9.15
C ASN A 14 6.45 15.51 8.80
N LEU A 15 7.71 15.24 8.40
CA LEU A 15 8.17 13.88 8.13
C LEU A 15 8.16 13.00 9.39
N VAL A 16 8.52 13.56 10.57
CA VAL A 16 8.41 12.85 11.84
C VAL A 16 6.96 12.49 12.16
N MET A 17 6.01 13.40 11.89
CA MET A 17 4.59 13.11 12.11
C MET A 17 4.10 12.01 11.14
N VAL A 18 4.52 12.03 9.87
CA VAL A 18 4.23 10.93 8.95
C VAL A 18 4.73 9.59 9.50
N ALA A 19 6.01 9.53 9.94
CA ALA A 19 6.60 8.30 10.44
C ALA A 19 5.94 7.75 11.73
N ARG A 20 5.37 8.63 12.55
CA ARG A 20 4.69 8.23 13.79
C ARG A 20 3.26 7.76 13.57
N LEU A 21 2.59 8.35 12.60
CA LEU A 21 1.15 8.17 12.41
C LEU A 21 0.81 7.17 11.30
N ILE A 22 1.78 6.76 10.50
CA ILE A 22 1.50 5.95 9.31
C ILE A 22 0.81 4.62 9.62
N ASP A 23 1.09 4.03 10.77
CA ASP A 23 0.49 2.77 11.20
C ASP A 23 -0.74 2.99 12.12
N GLU A 24 -0.82 4.14 12.83
CA GLU A 24 -1.87 4.42 13.81
C GLU A 24 -3.03 5.22 13.21
N ASP A 25 -2.72 6.26 12.41
CA ASP A 25 -3.67 7.15 11.73
C ASP A 25 -3.14 7.51 10.33
N PRO A 26 -3.30 6.61 9.34
CA PRO A 26 -2.78 6.81 7.99
C PRO A 26 -3.30 8.07 7.29
N GLU A 27 -4.55 8.47 7.53
CA GLU A 27 -5.12 9.68 6.92
C GLU A 27 -4.47 10.95 7.49
N GLN A 28 -4.17 10.98 8.77
CA GLN A 28 -3.44 12.09 9.36
C GLN A 28 -1.98 12.10 8.89
N ALA A 29 -1.32 10.93 8.79
CA ALA A 29 0.01 10.81 8.19
C ALA A 29 0.02 11.35 6.76
N TYR A 30 -1.00 11.01 5.97
CA TYR A 30 -1.16 11.51 4.61
C TYR A 30 -1.31 13.04 4.60
N ALA A 31 -2.11 13.64 5.49
CA ALA A 31 -2.24 15.08 5.60
C ALA A 31 -0.89 15.78 5.86
N TYR A 32 -0.08 15.27 6.80
CA TYR A 32 1.26 15.79 7.08
C TYR A 32 2.20 15.62 5.88
N SER A 33 2.13 14.52 5.16
CA SER A 33 2.93 14.29 3.96
C SER A 33 2.64 15.32 2.86
N ARG A 34 1.36 15.71 2.68
CA ARG A 34 0.95 16.76 1.74
C ARG A 34 1.51 18.13 2.12
N ILE A 35 1.62 18.43 3.44
CA ILE A 35 2.29 19.65 3.91
C ILE A 35 3.78 19.61 3.53
N ALA A 36 4.47 18.50 3.82
CA ALA A 36 5.88 18.33 3.49
C ALA A 36 6.14 18.49 1.98
N LEU A 37 5.27 17.92 1.13
CA LEU A 37 5.35 18.07 -0.34
C LEU A 37 5.23 19.51 -0.80
N ARG A 38 4.31 20.30 -0.23
CA ARG A 38 4.19 21.73 -0.56
C ARG A 38 5.43 22.51 -0.18
N LEU A 39 6.08 22.13 0.91
CA LEU A 39 7.29 22.81 1.40
C LEU A 39 8.54 22.43 0.60
N ALA A 40 8.71 21.17 0.22
CA ALA A 40 9.96 20.65 -0.31
C ALA A 40 9.80 19.49 -1.31
N SER A 41 8.97 19.65 -2.34
CA SER A 41 8.70 18.62 -3.35
C SER A 41 9.92 18.15 -4.16
N ARG A 42 11.04 18.89 -4.09
CA ARG A 42 12.31 18.54 -4.75
C ARG A 42 13.26 17.76 -3.85
N VAL A 43 12.81 17.29 -2.72
CA VAL A 43 13.57 16.44 -1.78
C VAL A 43 13.04 15.01 -1.93
N ALA A 44 13.91 14.07 -2.29
CA ALA A 44 13.53 12.69 -2.56
C ALA A 44 12.86 12.02 -1.34
N ALA A 45 13.39 12.24 -0.13
CA ALA A 45 12.81 11.70 1.11
C ALA A 45 11.38 12.22 1.37
N VAL A 46 11.06 13.45 0.95
CA VAL A 46 9.69 14.00 1.06
C VAL A 46 8.75 13.29 0.10
N ARG A 47 9.20 13.03 -1.14
CA ARG A 47 8.45 12.25 -2.12
C ARG A 47 8.20 10.82 -1.65
N GLU A 48 9.23 10.22 -1.08
CA GLU A 48 9.16 8.85 -0.55
C GLU A 48 8.17 8.76 0.61
N ALA A 49 8.26 9.64 1.60
CA ALA A 49 7.33 9.69 2.72
C ALA A 49 5.88 9.94 2.26
N ALA A 50 5.68 10.81 1.26
CA ALA A 50 4.37 11.04 0.68
C ALA A 50 3.84 9.81 -0.07
N GLY A 51 4.71 9.10 -0.78
CA GLY A 51 4.39 7.83 -1.42
C GLY A 51 3.91 6.79 -0.42
N PHE A 52 4.62 6.59 0.70
CA PHE A 52 4.21 5.64 1.73
C PHE A 52 2.91 6.06 2.42
N ALA A 53 2.71 7.34 2.72
CA ALA A 53 1.46 7.82 3.32
C ALA A 53 0.27 7.66 2.37
N ALA A 54 0.45 7.92 1.08
CA ALA A 54 -0.56 7.65 0.06
C ALA A 54 -0.83 6.15 -0.10
N TYR A 55 0.20 5.30 -0.03
CA TYR A 55 0.06 3.84 -0.06
C TYR A 55 -0.74 3.33 1.13
N ALA A 56 -0.43 3.78 2.36
CA ALA A 56 -1.14 3.41 3.57
C ALA A 56 -2.64 3.79 3.53
N THR A 57 -2.99 4.87 2.82
CA THR A 57 -4.38 5.29 2.58
C THR A 57 -4.97 4.74 1.28
N GLN A 58 -4.33 3.73 0.67
CA GLN A 58 -4.78 3.07 -0.57
C GLN A 58 -4.91 4.00 -1.80
N LYS A 59 -4.29 5.17 -1.74
CA LYS A 59 -4.21 6.11 -2.88
C LYS A 59 -3.08 5.68 -3.82
N TYR A 60 -3.17 4.47 -4.37
CA TYR A 60 -2.09 3.78 -5.10
C TYR A 60 -1.56 4.54 -6.32
N ALA A 61 -2.43 5.26 -7.03
CA ALA A 61 -2.01 6.06 -8.19
C ALA A 61 -1.08 7.20 -7.77
N GLU A 62 -1.42 7.90 -6.69
CA GLU A 62 -0.61 8.96 -6.11
C GLU A 62 0.69 8.40 -5.52
N ALA A 63 0.61 7.32 -4.73
CA ALA A 63 1.78 6.64 -4.18
C ALA A 63 2.79 6.29 -5.27
N LEU A 64 2.33 5.68 -6.35
CA LEU A 64 3.16 5.30 -7.49
C LEU A 64 3.81 6.51 -8.18
N ALA A 65 3.08 7.62 -8.32
CA ALA A 65 3.62 8.86 -8.89
C ALA A 65 4.75 9.44 -8.02
N GLU A 66 4.56 9.46 -6.70
CA GLU A 66 5.55 9.96 -5.75
C GLU A 66 6.79 9.04 -5.68
N PHE A 67 6.63 7.72 -5.64
CA PHE A 67 7.74 6.78 -5.69
C PHE A 67 8.54 6.88 -7.00
N ARG A 68 7.87 7.03 -8.14
CA ARG A 68 8.53 7.27 -9.43
C ARG A 68 9.32 8.58 -9.41
N ALA A 69 8.79 9.63 -8.77
CA ALA A 69 9.48 10.90 -8.63
C ALA A 69 10.72 10.77 -7.73
N SER A 70 10.63 10.10 -6.56
CA SER A 70 11.77 9.81 -5.69
C SER A 70 12.84 9.02 -6.43
N ARG A 71 12.45 7.95 -7.13
CA ARG A 71 13.37 7.12 -7.93
C ARG A 71 14.11 7.93 -9.01
N ARG A 72 13.43 8.84 -9.72
CA ARG A 72 14.10 9.70 -10.71
C ARG A 72 15.17 10.60 -10.07
N MET A 73 15.01 11.00 -8.82
CA MET A 73 15.96 11.87 -8.11
C MET A 73 17.15 11.11 -7.56
N THR A 74 16.94 9.86 -7.10
CA THR A 74 17.94 9.07 -6.37
C THR A 74 18.64 8.01 -7.22
N GLY A 75 17.94 7.50 -8.25
CA GLY A 75 18.36 6.31 -9.01
C GLY A 75 18.21 5.00 -8.21
N SER A 76 17.68 5.05 -6.96
CA SER A 76 17.51 3.87 -6.11
C SER A 76 16.45 2.91 -6.68
N VAL A 77 16.66 1.62 -6.47
CA VAL A 77 15.72 0.54 -6.80
C VAL A 77 14.94 0.04 -5.59
N GLU A 78 15.24 0.52 -4.40
CA GLU A 78 14.66 0.05 -3.13
C GLU A 78 13.12 0.14 -3.11
N LEU A 79 12.55 1.14 -3.79
CA LEU A 79 11.10 1.32 -3.91
C LEU A 79 10.44 0.42 -4.97
N TRP A 80 11.22 -0.43 -5.67
CA TRP A 80 10.70 -1.23 -6.77
C TRP A 80 9.57 -2.19 -6.33
N PRO A 81 9.69 -2.92 -5.21
CA PRO A 81 8.63 -3.80 -4.73
C PRO A 81 7.32 -3.06 -4.41
N VAL A 82 7.39 -1.96 -3.66
CA VAL A 82 6.19 -1.19 -3.30
C VAL A 82 5.54 -0.51 -4.52
N MET A 83 6.33 -0.11 -5.52
CA MET A 83 5.79 0.39 -6.79
C MET A 83 5.03 -0.70 -7.55
N ALA A 84 5.55 -1.93 -7.57
CA ALA A 84 4.87 -3.07 -8.15
C ALA A 84 3.58 -3.43 -7.37
N ASP A 85 3.61 -3.29 -6.05
CA ASP A 85 2.42 -3.52 -5.23
C ASP A 85 1.35 -2.43 -5.44
N CYS A 86 1.75 -1.18 -5.70
CA CYS A 86 0.81 -0.14 -6.15
C CYS A 86 0.11 -0.52 -7.46
N GLU A 87 0.80 -1.14 -8.42
CA GLU A 87 0.16 -1.61 -9.66
C GLU A 87 -0.88 -2.71 -9.37
N ARG A 88 -0.63 -3.58 -8.38
CA ARG A 88 -1.64 -4.55 -7.89
C ARG A 88 -2.85 -3.83 -7.28
N GLY A 89 -2.61 -2.88 -6.38
CA GLY A 89 -3.67 -2.08 -5.75
C GLY A 89 -4.53 -1.32 -6.75
N LEU A 90 -3.97 -0.99 -7.93
CA LEU A 90 -4.68 -0.41 -9.07
C LEU A 90 -5.42 -1.44 -9.94
N GLY A 91 -5.47 -2.72 -9.53
CA GLY A 91 -6.08 -3.78 -10.33
C GLY A 91 -5.29 -4.14 -11.59
N ARG A 92 -3.96 -3.98 -11.57
CA ARG A 92 -3.06 -4.24 -12.70
C ARG A 92 -2.00 -5.29 -12.35
N PRO A 93 -2.39 -6.51 -11.92
CA PRO A 93 -1.43 -7.52 -11.46
C PRO A 93 -0.44 -7.94 -12.56
N GLU A 94 -0.80 -7.87 -13.83
CA GLU A 94 0.09 -8.17 -14.96
C GLU A 94 1.26 -7.18 -15.02
N ARG A 95 1.04 -5.90 -14.65
CA ARG A 95 2.12 -4.91 -14.57
C ARG A 95 3.05 -5.19 -13.41
N ALA A 96 2.53 -5.59 -12.26
CA ALA A 96 3.35 -6.03 -11.13
C ALA A 96 4.21 -7.24 -11.51
N MET A 97 3.65 -8.21 -12.24
CA MET A 97 4.40 -9.36 -12.76
C MET A 97 5.47 -8.96 -13.77
N ALA A 98 5.18 -8.02 -14.67
CA ALA A 98 6.19 -7.48 -15.58
C ALA A 98 7.35 -6.85 -14.81
N MET A 99 7.06 -6.04 -13.78
CA MET A 99 8.08 -5.44 -12.91
C MET A 99 8.90 -6.48 -12.15
N ALA A 100 8.31 -7.63 -11.77
CA ALA A 100 9.03 -8.72 -11.13
C ALA A 100 10.06 -9.40 -12.06
N GLY A 101 9.90 -9.27 -13.37
CA GLY A 101 10.82 -9.78 -14.39
C GLY A 101 11.95 -8.80 -14.77
N GLU A 102 11.90 -7.56 -14.31
CA GLU A 102 12.83 -6.51 -14.72
C GLU A 102 14.23 -6.67 -14.07
N PRO A 103 15.31 -6.18 -14.74
CA PRO A 103 16.67 -6.25 -14.22
C PRO A 103 16.87 -5.52 -12.88
N GLU A 104 16.02 -4.59 -12.54
CA GLU A 104 15.98 -3.85 -11.28
C GLU A 104 15.91 -4.79 -10.08
N VAL A 105 15.20 -5.89 -10.20
CA VAL A 105 15.03 -6.88 -9.12
C VAL A 105 16.36 -7.48 -8.70
N GLN A 106 17.30 -7.67 -9.65
CA GLN A 106 18.63 -8.21 -9.36
C GLN A 106 19.54 -7.23 -8.61
N LYS A 107 19.18 -5.93 -8.60
CA LYS A 107 19.91 -4.87 -7.91
C LYS A 107 19.40 -4.66 -6.47
N LEU A 108 18.26 -5.23 -6.14
CA LEU A 108 17.72 -5.23 -4.78
C LEU A 108 18.60 -6.04 -3.84
N ASP A 109 18.64 -5.62 -2.59
CA ASP A 109 19.20 -6.45 -1.54
C ASP A 109 18.30 -7.69 -1.31
N LYS A 110 18.70 -8.55 -0.38
CA LYS A 110 17.99 -9.80 -0.14
C LYS A 110 16.56 -9.57 0.38
N ALA A 111 16.37 -8.57 1.22
CA ALA A 111 15.07 -8.20 1.74
C ALA A 111 14.15 -7.72 0.60
N GLY A 112 14.63 -6.80 -0.22
CA GLY A 112 13.89 -6.31 -1.38
C GLY A 112 13.56 -7.40 -2.41
N GLN A 113 14.45 -8.38 -2.61
CA GLN A 113 14.16 -9.54 -3.48
C GLN A 113 13.05 -10.43 -2.90
N VAL A 114 13.00 -10.61 -1.58
CA VAL A 114 11.93 -11.35 -0.90
C VAL A 114 10.62 -10.57 -1.00
N GLU A 115 10.63 -9.25 -0.73
CA GLU A 115 9.45 -8.39 -0.89
C GLU A 115 8.92 -8.45 -2.33
N MET A 116 9.80 -8.36 -3.34
CA MET A 116 9.36 -8.49 -4.73
C MET A 116 8.72 -9.85 -5.04
N ARG A 117 9.21 -10.92 -4.41
CA ARG A 117 8.62 -12.26 -4.52
C ARG A 117 7.24 -12.32 -3.89
N LEU A 118 7.05 -11.70 -2.72
CA LEU A 118 5.74 -11.57 -2.07
C LEU A 118 4.74 -10.84 -2.99
N VAL A 119 5.15 -9.72 -3.56
CA VAL A 119 4.33 -8.96 -4.51
C VAL A 119 3.98 -9.79 -5.75
N ALA A 120 4.96 -10.50 -6.32
CA ALA A 120 4.73 -11.36 -7.49
C ALA A 120 3.75 -12.51 -7.18
N ALA A 121 3.86 -13.10 -5.99
CA ALA A 121 2.91 -14.13 -5.56
C ALA A 121 1.51 -13.57 -5.36
N GLY A 122 1.39 -12.39 -4.73
CA GLY A 122 0.13 -11.66 -4.61
C GLY A 122 -0.50 -11.36 -5.97
N ALA A 123 0.30 -10.86 -6.93
CA ALA A 123 -0.18 -10.59 -8.29
C ALA A 123 -0.70 -11.86 -8.99
N ARG A 124 -0.06 -13.01 -8.77
CA ARG A 124 -0.55 -14.30 -9.29
C ARG A 124 -1.87 -14.72 -8.66
N ARG A 125 -2.04 -14.50 -7.35
CA ARG A 125 -3.31 -14.75 -6.66
C ARG A 125 -4.42 -13.83 -7.19
N ASP A 126 -4.14 -12.56 -7.39
CA ASP A 126 -5.08 -11.59 -7.98
C ASP A 126 -5.56 -12.03 -9.38
N MET A 127 -4.73 -12.79 -10.10
CA MET A 127 -5.07 -13.39 -11.38
C MET A 127 -5.69 -14.80 -11.28
N GLY A 128 -5.96 -15.31 -10.08
CA GLY A 128 -6.49 -16.66 -9.83
C GLY A 128 -5.48 -17.80 -10.10
N GLN A 129 -4.18 -17.48 -10.15
CA GLN A 129 -3.09 -18.43 -10.45
C GLN A 129 -2.46 -18.97 -9.15
N ILE A 130 -3.26 -19.64 -8.30
CA ILE A 130 -2.87 -19.99 -6.93
C ILE A 130 -1.66 -20.95 -6.91
N ASP A 131 -1.66 -22.00 -7.74
CA ASP A 131 -0.53 -22.92 -7.82
C ASP A 131 0.79 -22.21 -8.22
N ALA A 132 0.68 -21.25 -9.14
CA ALA A 132 1.83 -20.47 -9.57
C ALA A 132 2.32 -19.51 -8.46
N ALA A 133 1.42 -18.98 -7.62
CA ALA A 133 1.77 -18.20 -6.45
C ALA A 133 2.54 -19.04 -5.43
N ILE A 134 2.06 -20.25 -5.14
CA ILE A 134 2.76 -21.22 -4.26
C ILE A 134 4.18 -21.47 -4.78
N VAL A 135 4.34 -21.79 -6.06
CA VAL A 135 5.67 -22.02 -6.67
C VAL A 135 6.54 -20.77 -6.59
N THR A 136 5.97 -19.58 -6.75
CA THR A 136 6.72 -18.32 -6.64
C THR A 136 7.31 -18.12 -5.24
N LEU A 137 6.57 -18.49 -4.19
CA LEU A 137 7.00 -18.37 -2.79
C LEU A 137 8.01 -19.45 -2.38
N GLN A 138 8.02 -20.60 -3.07
CA GLN A 138 9.01 -21.66 -2.83
C GLN A 138 10.40 -21.18 -3.22
N SER A 139 11.20 -20.88 -2.20
CA SER A 139 12.54 -20.32 -2.37
C SER A 139 13.48 -20.84 -1.30
N PRO A 140 14.81 -20.71 -1.49
CA PRO A 140 15.77 -21.06 -0.46
C PRO A 140 15.56 -20.31 0.86
N GLU A 141 15.05 -19.07 0.80
CA GLU A 141 14.74 -18.25 1.96
C GLU A 141 13.59 -18.82 2.78
N LEU A 142 12.55 -19.35 2.11
CA LEU A 142 11.43 -20.00 2.77
C LEU A 142 11.87 -21.24 3.58
N ALA A 143 12.77 -22.03 3.00
CA ALA A 143 13.30 -23.24 3.61
C ALA A 143 14.41 -23.00 4.65
N SER A 144 14.87 -21.76 4.79
CA SER A 144 15.98 -21.41 5.69
C SER A 144 15.56 -21.47 7.15
N ASN A 145 16.47 -22.00 8.00
CA ASN A 145 16.32 -21.92 9.45
C ASN A 145 16.73 -20.56 10.03
N ALA A 146 17.39 -19.70 9.24
CA ALA A 146 17.75 -18.37 9.66
C ALA A 146 16.48 -17.48 9.67
N VAL A 147 16.23 -16.81 10.80
CA VAL A 147 15.12 -15.90 10.96
C VAL A 147 15.60 -14.47 10.66
N HIS A 148 14.96 -13.82 9.70
CA HIS A 148 15.16 -12.43 9.30
C HIS A 148 13.84 -11.68 9.47
N SER A 149 13.86 -10.37 9.37
CA SER A 149 12.65 -9.53 9.51
C SER A 149 11.53 -9.89 8.52
N TRP A 150 11.87 -10.38 7.34
CA TRP A 150 10.88 -10.83 6.33
C TRP A 150 10.40 -12.27 6.52
N THR A 151 11.05 -13.08 7.38
CA THR A 151 10.75 -14.53 7.50
C THR A 151 9.30 -14.80 7.90
N PRO A 152 8.72 -14.12 8.90
CA PRO A 152 7.31 -14.34 9.27
C PRO A 152 6.37 -14.09 8.09
N ARG A 153 6.52 -12.95 7.42
CA ARG A 153 5.67 -12.56 6.28
C ARG A 153 5.78 -13.53 5.10
N LEU A 154 7.01 -14.01 4.80
CA LEU A 154 7.22 -14.97 3.72
C LEU A 154 6.55 -16.32 4.01
N ARG A 155 6.71 -16.83 5.25
CA ARG A 155 6.07 -18.08 5.69
C ARG A 155 4.57 -17.96 5.77
N TYR A 156 4.06 -16.84 6.26
CA TYR A 156 2.65 -16.52 6.30
C TYR A 156 2.04 -16.49 4.89
N ALA A 157 2.63 -15.75 3.97
CA ALA A 157 2.14 -15.66 2.59
C ALA A 157 2.10 -17.02 1.88
N TYR A 158 3.07 -17.90 2.19
CA TYR A 158 3.10 -19.25 1.68
C TYR A 158 2.00 -20.12 2.28
N ALA A 159 1.76 -20.02 3.60
CA ALA A 159 0.68 -20.70 4.29
C ALA A 159 -0.69 -20.27 3.75
N ASP A 160 -0.89 -18.98 3.56
CA ASP A 160 -2.13 -18.40 3.06
C ASP A 160 -2.43 -18.83 1.61
N ALA A 161 -1.42 -18.91 0.75
CA ALA A 161 -1.56 -19.47 -0.60
C ALA A 161 -1.88 -20.97 -0.59
N LEU A 162 -1.31 -21.75 0.35
CA LEU A 162 -1.64 -23.15 0.53
C LEU A 162 -3.10 -23.34 0.98
N LEU A 163 -3.55 -22.51 1.90
CA LEU A 163 -4.93 -22.54 2.39
C LEU A 163 -5.93 -22.25 1.28
N GLU A 164 -5.63 -21.25 0.46
CA GLU A 164 -6.45 -20.90 -0.71
C GLU A 164 -6.50 -22.04 -1.75
N ALA A 165 -5.42 -22.83 -1.85
CA ALA A 165 -5.36 -24.05 -2.66
C ALA A 165 -6.08 -25.26 -2.04
N GLY A 166 -6.69 -25.12 -0.85
CA GLY A 166 -7.35 -26.21 -0.13
C GLY A 166 -6.38 -27.20 0.56
N ARG A 167 -5.10 -26.80 0.73
CA ARG A 167 -4.04 -27.63 1.37
C ARG A 167 -3.93 -27.26 2.86
N GLU A 168 -5.02 -27.49 3.62
CA GLU A 168 -5.17 -27.01 5.00
C GLU A 168 -4.10 -27.54 5.96
N ASP A 169 -3.75 -28.84 5.89
CA ASP A 169 -2.76 -29.42 6.80
C ASP A 169 -1.38 -28.77 6.61
N GLU A 170 -0.99 -28.53 5.36
CA GLU A 170 0.25 -27.86 5.05
C GLU A 170 0.21 -26.37 5.42
N ALA A 171 -0.92 -25.71 5.18
CA ALA A 171 -1.13 -24.33 5.60
C ALA A 171 -0.96 -24.18 7.12
N ARG A 172 -1.58 -25.08 7.90
CA ARG A 172 -1.46 -25.11 9.37
C ARG A 172 0.01 -25.25 9.81
N GLU A 173 0.77 -26.16 9.19
CA GLU A 173 2.19 -26.32 9.49
C GLU A 173 2.98 -25.03 9.23
N TRP A 174 2.70 -24.35 8.11
CA TRP A 174 3.43 -23.15 7.74
C TRP A 174 2.99 -21.90 8.51
N PHE A 175 1.73 -21.78 8.92
CA PHE A 175 1.31 -20.76 9.88
C PHE A 175 1.99 -20.95 11.23
N GLY A 176 2.18 -22.19 11.71
CA GLY A 176 2.95 -22.48 12.90
C GLY A 176 4.41 -22.00 12.76
N LYS A 177 5.06 -22.28 11.64
CA LYS A 177 6.42 -21.79 11.37
C LYS A 177 6.50 -20.27 11.23
N ALA A 178 5.44 -19.62 10.73
CA ALA A 178 5.37 -18.17 10.68
C ALA A 178 5.29 -17.60 12.09
N LEU A 179 4.39 -18.11 12.92
CA LEU A 179 4.22 -17.71 14.32
C LEU A 179 5.51 -17.89 15.14
N GLU A 180 6.21 -19.02 14.99
CA GLU A 180 7.51 -19.26 15.66
C GLU A 180 8.57 -18.20 15.34
N ALA A 181 8.50 -17.64 14.12
CA ALA A 181 9.44 -16.63 13.66
C ALA A 181 8.99 -15.19 13.98
N ASP A 182 7.71 -15.00 14.25
CA ASP A 182 7.06 -13.70 14.41
C ASP A 182 7.12 -13.19 15.86
N LYS A 183 8.28 -12.67 16.24
CA LYS A 183 8.49 -12.16 17.60
C LYS A 183 7.82 -10.82 17.85
N ASP A 184 7.58 -10.07 16.77
CA ASP A 184 7.12 -8.69 16.82
C ASP A 184 5.61 -8.57 16.50
N GLY A 185 4.94 -9.69 16.23
CA GLY A 185 3.52 -9.71 15.90
C GLY A 185 3.22 -9.04 14.54
N ALA A 186 4.09 -9.23 13.56
CA ALA A 186 3.96 -8.63 12.23
C ALA A 186 2.90 -9.33 11.35
N THR A 187 2.37 -10.48 11.80
CA THR A 187 1.37 -11.27 11.08
C THR A 187 0.28 -11.74 12.05
N ASP A 188 -0.89 -12.06 11.52
CA ASP A 188 -2.01 -12.67 12.25
C ASP A 188 -1.98 -14.21 12.20
N ALA A 189 -0.77 -14.81 12.12
CA ALA A 189 -0.60 -16.26 12.03
C ALA A 189 -1.23 -17.03 13.18
N SER A 190 -1.28 -16.44 14.40
CA SER A 190 -1.95 -17.02 15.57
C SER A 190 -3.46 -17.14 15.34
N ASP A 191 -4.08 -16.10 14.81
CA ASP A 191 -5.52 -16.03 14.58
C ASP A 191 -5.93 -16.99 13.46
N ARG A 192 -5.10 -17.10 12.42
CA ARG A 192 -5.31 -18.08 11.33
C ARG A 192 -5.21 -19.51 11.82
N LEU A 193 -4.27 -19.81 12.72
CA LEU A 193 -4.18 -21.13 13.35
C LEU A 193 -5.42 -21.43 14.20
N ALA A 194 -5.85 -20.50 15.03
CA ALA A 194 -7.03 -20.65 15.85
C ALA A 194 -8.28 -20.90 14.99
N GLN A 195 -8.45 -20.19 13.88
CA GLN A 195 -9.53 -20.42 12.92
C GLN A 195 -9.49 -21.83 12.32
N LEU A 196 -8.31 -22.31 11.92
CA LEU A 196 -8.12 -23.65 11.37
C LEU A 196 -8.36 -24.76 12.43
N ASP A 197 -8.14 -24.46 13.71
CA ASP A 197 -8.39 -25.37 14.82
C ASP A 197 -9.84 -25.30 15.35
N GLY A 198 -10.69 -24.47 14.73
CA GLY A 198 -12.10 -24.30 15.09
C GLY A 198 -12.29 -23.54 16.40
N VAL A 199 -11.32 -22.71 16.80
CA VAL A 199 -11.43 -21.82 17.96
C VAL A 199 -12.10 -20.52 17.50
N GLU A 200 -13.30 -20.28 17.97
CA GLU A 200 -13.98 -19.00 17.83
C GLU A 200 -13.58 -18.10 19.00
N PHE A 201 -12.93 -16.97 18.71
CA PHE A 201 -12.73 -15.93 19.73
C PHE A 201 -14.06 -15.19 19.90
N VAL A 202 -14.77 -15.46 21.00
CA VAL A 202 -15.92 -14.66 21.42
C VAL A 202 -15.35 -13.47 22.21
N ASP A 203 -15.59 -12.26 21.71
CA ASP A 203 -15.24 -11.04 22.45
C ASP A 203 -16.15 -10.95 23.68
N ALA A 204 -15.67 -11.46 24.81
CA ALA A 204 -16.41 -11.51 26.07
C ALA A 204 -16.59 -10.12 26.74
N LEU A 205 -16.09 -9.05 26.09
CA LEU A 205 -16.15 -7.69 26.60
C LEU A 205 -17.22 -6.82 25.93
N GLY A 206 -18.04 -7.37 25.02
CA GLY A 206 -18.99 -6.62 24.20
C GLY A 206 -20.47 -6.67 24.62
N GLU A 207 -20.86 -7.44 25.63
CA GLU A 207 -22.29 -7.57 26.01
C GLU A 207 -22.53 -7.47 27.53
N ASP A 208 -22.14 -6.42 28.19
CA ASP A 208 -22.67 -6.06 29.49
C ASP A 208 -22.57 -4.56 29.71
N ASP A 209 -23.62 -3.82 29.31
CA ASP A 209 -24.24 -2.75 30.08
C ASP A 209 -25.38 -2.08 29.28
N GLU A 210 -26.47 -2.82 29.11
CA GLU A 210 -27.78 -2.16 29.12
C GLU A 210 -28.35 -2.28 30.52
N PRO A 211 -28.50 -1.19 31.30
CA PRO A 211 -29.25 -1.23 32.52
C PRO A 211 -30.73 -1.40 32.19
N ALA A 212 -31.26 -2.56 32.59
CA ALA A 212 -32.69 -2.83 32.58
C ALA A 212 -33.47 -1.78 33.34
N GLY A 213 -34.42 -1.13 32.65
CA GLY A 213 -35.71 -0.77 33.18
C GLY A 213 -35.79 0.23 34.32
N ALA A 214 -36.19 1.45 34.01
CA ALA A 214 -37.03 2.24 34.90
C ALA A 214 -38.34 2.61 34.19
N PRO A 215 -39.50 2.62 34.91
CA PRO A 215 -40.81 2.57 34.31
C PRO A 215 -41.31 3.96 33.82
N ALA A 216 -42.19 3.86 32.85
CA ALA A 216 -42.97 4.97 32.29
C ALA A 216 -43.68 5.79 33.37
N GLU A 217 -43.53 7.09 33.34
CA GLU A 217 -44.58 8.01 33.80
C GLU A 217 -45.06 8.94 32.65
N VAL A 218 -46.37 8.94 32.56
CA VAL A 218 -47.24 9.63 31.63
C VAL A 218 -47.46 11.07 32.13
N GLY A 219 -47.54 12.03 31.24
CA GLY A 219 -48.09 13.35 31.58
C GLY A 219 -47.68 14.41 30.59
N GLU A 220 -48.53 14.63 29.61
CA GLU A 220 -49.35 15.84 29.28
C GLU A 220 -48.57 17.05 28.78
N GLN A 221 -48.77 17.32 27.47
CA GLN A 221 -49.42 18.47 26.85
C GLN A 221 -48.97 19.88 27.35
N ASP A 222 -48.47 20.73 26.48
CA ASP A 222 -49.23 21.65 25.64
C ASP A 222 -48.30 22.66 24.93
N ASP A 223 -48.75 22.96 23.69
CA ASP A 223 -48.78 24.25 22.99
C ASP A 223 -47.51 24.98 22.51
N ALA A 224 -47.48 24.98 21.19
CA ALA A 224 -47.52 26.13 20.27
C ALA A 224 -46.54 27.30 20.48
N ASP A 225 -45.78 27.60 19.48
CA ASP A 225 -45.80 28.81 18.63
C ASP A 225 -44.53 28.84 17.78
N ASP A 226 -44.64 28.76 16.54
CA ASP A 226 -44.71 29.69 15.42
C ASP A 226 -43.50 30.62 15.24
N THR A 227 -43.18 30.77 13.97
CA THR A 227 -42.32 31.75 13.28
C THR A 227 -40.82 31.49 13.35
N ASP A 228 -40.06 31.61 12.31
CA ASP A 228 -40.18 32.16 10.98
C ASP A 228 -39.02 31.67 10.11
N ALA A 229 -39.27 31.60 8.86
CA ALA A 229 -38.39 31.44 7.73
C ALA A 229 -37.23 32.45 7.70
N GLU A 230 -36.10 32.03 7.15
CA GLU A 230 -35.33 32.74 6.12
C GLU A 230 -34.36 31.76 5.48
N HIS A 231 -34.61 31.34 4.41
CA HIS A 231 -34.29 31.35 2.99
C HIS A 231 -33.19 32.36 2.66
N LEU A 232 -32.03 31.92 2.30
CA LEU A 232 -31.12 32.59 1.38
C LEU A 232 -30.48 31.57 0.47
N ASP A 233 -30.84 31.83 -0.75
CA ASP A 233 -30.42 31.26 -2.01
C ASP A 233 -28.94 31.45 -2.31
N GLU A 234 -28.47 30.51 -3.14
CA GLU A 234 -27.75 30.74 -4.39
C GLU A 234 -26.37 31.40 -4.31
N ASP A 235 -25.45 30.72 -4.90
CA ASP A 235 -24.76 31.00 -6.18
C ASP A 235 -23.65 29.99 -6.33
N ASP A 236 -23.67 29.13 -7.34
CA ASP A 236 -23.17 29.34 -8.71
C ASP A 236 -21.71 29.73 -8.76
N ASP A 237 -20.95 28.88 -9.38
CA ASP A 237 -19.98 29.20 -10.44
C ASP A 237 -19.15 27.96 -10.71
N GLU A 238 -19.41 27.30 -11.82
CA GLU A 238 -18.81 27.42 -13.15
C GLU A 238 -17.38 26.84 -13.26
N ASP A 239 -17.34 25.78 -14.05
CA ASP A 239 -16.46 25.49 -15.15
C ASP A 239 -14.97 25.94 -15.06
N ASP A 240 -14.10 24.97 -15.06
CA ASP A 240 -12.88 25.04 -15.85
C ASP A 240 -12.60 23.70 -16.56
N GLU A 241 -13.11 23.63 -17.76
CA GLU A 241 -12.62 22.75 -18.81
C GLU A 241 -11.23 23.28 -19.24
N ASP A 242 -10.18 22.52 -19.02
CA ASP A 242 -8.91 22.75 -19.69
C ASP A 242 -8.54 21.57 -20.58
N ASP A 243 -8.64 21.91 -21.83
CA ASP A 243 -8.19 21.26 -23.03
C ASP A 243 -6.85 20.54 -22.90
N ASP A 244 -6.86 19.26 -23.19
CA ASP A 244 -5.69 18.46 -23.51
C ASP A 244 -5.48 18.49 -25.03
N GLU A 245 -4.71 19.45 -25.48
CA GLU A 245 -4.22 19.48 -26.86
C GLU A 245 -3.06 18.50 -27.03
N GLY A 246 -3.28 17.56 -27.91
CA GLY A 246 -2.31 16.59 -28.35
C GLY A 246 -1.11 17.24 -29.02
N ASP A 247 0.07 16.71 -28.74
CA ASP A 247 1.25 16.81 -29.59
C ASP A 247 1.51 15.47 -30.27
N GLU A 248 0.96 15.38 -31.48
CA GLU A 248 1.44 14.50 -32.52
C GLU A 248 2.69 15.12 -33.13
N ASP A 249 3.86 14.57 -32.86
CA ASP A 249 5.05 14.81 -33.68
C ASP A 249 5.41 13.58 -34.49
N ASP A 250 4.93 13.68 -35.70
CA ASP A 250 5.32 13.04 -36.94
C ASP A 250 6.76 13.44 -37.31
N ASP A 251 7.68 12.50 -37.38
CA ASP A 251 8.91 12.67 -38.13
C ASP A 251 9.29 11.39 -38.86
N ALA A 252 8.70 11.32 -40.04
CA ALA A 252 9.15 10.51 -41.16
C ALA A 252 10.00 11.40 -42.08
N ARG A 253 11.21 10.95 -42.36
CA ARG A 253 11.99 11.14 -43.62
C ARG A 253 13.42 10.74 -43.28
N GLY A 254 13.98 9.74 -43.90
CA GLY A 254 14.13 9.57 -45.35
C GLY A 254 15.54 9.94 -45.76
N ASP A 255 16.13 9.02 -46.38
CA ASP A 255 17.15 9.09 -47.44
C ASP A 255 18.43 8.31 -47.09
N ASP A 256 18.53 7.17 -47.75
CA ASP A 256 19.38 6.86 -48.92
C ASP A 256 20.79 7.47 -48.89
N VAL A 257 21.76 6.61 -49.09
CA VAL A 257 22.79 6.61 -50.16
C VAL A 257 23.92 5.67 -49.73
N ASP A 258 24.03 4.52 -50.31
CA ASP A 258 24.92 4.11 -51.38
C ASP A 258 26.41 4.26 -51.10
N GLY A 259 27.11 3.20 -51.32
CA GLY A 259 28.53 3.36 -51.68
C GLY A 259 29.51 2.30 -51.19
N SER A 260 29.48 1.16 -51.80
CA SER A 260 30.61 0.59 -52.55
C SER A 260 31.93 0.25 -51.83
N THR A 261 32.24 -1.00 -51.79
CA THR A 261 33.38 -1.69 -52.47
C THR A 261 34.79 -1.62 -51.86
N LYS A 262 35.33 -2.84 -51.72
CA LYS A 262 36.78 -3.30 -51.82
C LYS A 262 37.64 -3.10 -50.57
N ALA A 263 38.18 -4.10 -50.00
CA ALA A 263 39.11 -5.11 -50.49
C ALA A 263 39.14 -6.27 -49.47
#